data_ad77d8c48f0e9ff489ad83322bfe1b42
#
_entry.id   ad77d8c48f0e9ff489ad83322bfe1b42
#
_cell.length_a   1.000
_cell.length_b   1.000
_cell.length_c   1.000
_cell.angle_alpha   90.00
_cell.angle_beta   90.00
_cell.angle_gamma   90.00
#
_symmetry.space_group_name_H-M   'P 1'
#
loop_
_entity.id
_entity.type
_entity.pdbx_description
1 polymer ?
#
loop_
_entity_poly.entity_id
_entity_poly.type
_entity_poly.pdbx_seq_one_letter_code
_entity_poly.pdbx_strand_id
1 'polypeptide(L)' 'MQVKFISPKSGNHGRRSVKRTMKVIPTVGSTVKWTDDKSFTVDSIAYNLNVTPGQNAPGKASATVVLA' A
#
# COMPACT_ATOMS: atom_id res chain seq x y z
N MET A 1 2.87 -5.71 -9.71
CA MET A 1 3.22 -5.75 -8.27
C MET A 1 1.95 -5.64 -7.46
N GLN A 2 1.84 -6.42 -6.42
CA GLN A 2 0.71 -6.34 -5.50
C GLN A 2 0.95 -5.23 -4.48
N VAL A 3 -0.03 -4.36 -4.30
CA VAL A 3 0.06 -3.23 -3.38
C VAL A 3 -1.10 -3.33 -2.38
N LYS A 4 -0.76 -3.25 -1.10
CA LYS A 4 -1.74 -3.22 -0.02
C LYS A 4 -1.91 -1.79 0.45
N PHE A 5 -3.14 -1.29 0.39
CA PHE A 5 -3.47 0.04 0.87
C PHE A 5 -4.15 -0.07 2.24
N ILE A 6 -3.64 0.67 3.21
CA ILE A 6 -4.20 0.69 4.56
C ILE A 6 -4.81 2.07 4.80
N SER A 7 -6.13 2.11 5.02
CA SER A 7 -6.84 3.36 5.29
C SER A 7 -6.55 3.87 6.70
N PRO A 8 -6.70 5.17 6.95
CA PRO A 8 -6.59 5.69 8.31
C PRO A 8 -7.74 5.20 9.18
N LYS A 9 -7.50 5.17 10.47
CA LYS A 9 -8.54 4.85 11.46
C LYS A 9 -9.59 5.94 11.45
N SER A 10 -10.86 5.55 11.35
CA SER A 10 -11.97 6.50 11.26
C SER A 10 -13.05 6.16 12.29
N GLY A 11 -13.23 7.02 13.28
CA GLY A 11 -14.26 6.87 14.29
C GLY A 11 -14.20 5.52 15.00
N ASN A 12 -15.33 4.79 14.99
CA ASN A 12 -15.44 3.46 15.60
C ASN A 12 -14.95 2.34 14.69
N HIS A 13 -14.55 2.66 13.47
CA HIS A 13 -14.05 1.68 12.52
C HIS A 13 -12.54 1.62 12.57
N GLY A 14 -11.98 0.42 12.65
CA GLY A 14 -10.55 0.22 12.56
C GLY A 14 -10.03 0.48 11.15
N ARG A 15 -8.71 0.36 11.00
CA ARG A 15 -8.08 0.49 9.69
C ARG A 15 -8.53 -0.64 8.78
N ARG A 16 -8.81 -0.30 7.53
CA ARG A 16 -9.15 -1.29 6.50
C ARG A 16 -8.00 -1.41 5.54
N SER A 17 -7.82 -2.61 5.00
CA SER A 17 -6.82 -2.85 3.99
C SER A 17 -7.46 -3.36 2.71
N VAL A 18 -6.92 -2.91 1.58
CA VAL A 18 -7.35 -3.33 0.25
C VAL A 18 -6.11 -3.67 -0.54
N LYS A 19 -6.12 -4.82 -1.21
CA LYS A 19 -5.02 -5.23 -2.08
C LYS A 19 -5.39 -4.97 -3.54
N ARG A 20 -4.45 -4.42 -4.28
CA ARG A 20 -4.60 -4.19 -5.72
C ARG A 20 -3.31 -4.52 -6.44
N THR A 21 -3.42 -5.00 -7.67
CA THR A 21 -2.27 -5.17 -8.54
C THR A 21 -2.06 -3.89 -9.31
N MET A 22 -0.86 -3.32 -9.21
CA MET A 22 -0.54 -2.04 -9.83
C MET A 22 0.79 -2.10 -10.54
N LYS A 23 0.89 -1.40 -11.66
CA LYS A 23 2.14 -1.25 -12.40
C LYS A 23 3.02 -0.17 -11.79
N VAL A 24 2.41 0.86 -11.20
CA VAL A 24 3.10 2.00 -10.61
C VAL A 24 2.59 2.19 -9.20
N ILE A 25 3.51 2.38 -8.27
CA ILE A 25 3.19 2.60 -6.86
C ILE A 25 3.06 4.11 -6.62
N PRO A 26 2.01 4.57 -5.91
CA PRO A 26 1.88 5.98 -5.57
C PRO A 26 3.06 6.45 -4.72
N THR A 27 3.40 7.73 -4.83
CA THR A 27 4.45 8.33 -4.03
C THR A 27 3.88 8.97 -2.77
N VAL A 28 4.73 9.15 -1.75
CA VAL A 28 4.36 9.85 -0.52
C VAL A 28 3.90 11.27 -0.86
N GLY A 29 2.79 11.70 -0.27
CA GLY A 29 2.18 12.99 -0.54
C GLY A 29 1.13 12.97 -1.64
N SER A 30 1.04 11.89 -2.40
CA SER A 30 0.02 11.74 -3.44
C SER A 30 -1.35 11.51 -2.83
N THR A 31 -2.39 11.85 -3.58
CA THR A 31 -3.77 11.60 -3.17
C THR A 31 -4.25 10.29 -3.77
N VAL A 32 -4.84 9.44 -2.94
CA VAL A 32 -5.46 8.20 -3.35
C VAL A 32 -6.95 8.31 -3.13
N LYS A 33 -7.70 8.09 -4.19
CA LYS A 33 -9.17 8.08 -4.11
C LYS A 33 -9.61 6.71 -3.61
N TRP A 34 -10.14 6.66 -2.40
CA TRP A 34 -10.57 5.42 -1.76
C TRP A 34 -11.95 4.99 -2.24
N THR A 35 -12.87 5.93 -2.22
CA THR A 35 -14.22 5.78 -2.78
C THR A 35 -14.57 7.07 -3.52
N ASP A 36 -15.74 7.13 -4.15
CA ASP A 36 -16.17 8.34 -4.86
C ASP A 36 -16.22 9.57 -3.94
N ASP A 37 -16.47 9.35 -2.65
CA ASP A 37 -16.62 10.43 -1.67
C ASP A 37 -15.42 10.62 -0.76
N LYS A 38 -14.44 9.70 -0.79
CA LYS A 38 -13.33 9.72 0.14
C LYS A 38 -12.00 9.60 -0.58
N SER A 39 -11.09 10.49 -0.20
CA SER A 39 -9.71 10.47 -0.66
C SER A 39 -8.78 10.57 0.54
N PHE A 40 -7.63 9.94 0.44
CA PHE A 40 -6.62 9.97 1.48
C PHE A 40 -5.27 10.32 0.87
N THR A 41 -4.38 10.84 1.70
CA THR A 41 -3.02 11.15 1.29
C THR A 41 -2.10 10.00 1.67
N VAL A 42 -1.15 9.67 0.80
CA VAL A 42 -0.14 8.67 1.09
C VAL A 42 0.81 9.20 2.17
N ASP A 43 0.84 8.55 3.32
CA ASP A 43 1.68 8.93 4.44
C ASP A 43 3.04 8.24 4.39
N SER A 44 3.05 6.93 4.16
CA SER A 44 4.29 6.17 4.09
C SER A 44 4.13 4.96 3.18
N ILE A 45 5.25 4.46 2.69
CA ILE A 45 5.29 3.29 1.82
C ILE A 45 6.37 2.36 2.33
N ALA A 46 6.02 1.09 2.52
CA ALA A 46 6.95 0.04 2.88
C ALA A 46 7.02 -0.97 1.74
N TYR A 47 8.23 -1.27 1.29
CA TYR A 47 8.45 -2.27 0.25
C TYR A 47 8.86 -3.58 0.89
N ASN A 48 8.26 -4.67 0.42
CA ASN A 48 8.66 -6.01 0.78
C ASN A 48 9.21 -6.69 -0.47
N LEU A 49 10.52 -6.87 -0.50
CA LEU A 49 11.18 -7.52 -1.63
C LEU A 49 11.11 -9.04 -1.57
N ASN A 50 10.78 -9.57 -0.39
CA ASN A 50 10.63 -11.01 -0.18
C ASN A 50 11.82 -11.81 -0.73
N VAL A 51 13.03 -11.34 -0.44
CA VAL A 51 14.27 -11.98 -0.88
C VAL A 51 14.62 -13.10 0.08
N THR A 52 14.84 -14.30 -0.46
CA THR A 52 15.29 -15.44 0.33
C THR A 52 16.81 -15.47 0.35
N PRO A 53 17.45 -15.51 1.54
CA PRO A 53 18.89 -15.58 1.63
C PRO A 53 19.47 -16.77 0.85
N GLY A 54 20.52 -16.53 0.07
CA GLY A 54 21.17 -17.54 -0.73
C GLY A 54 20.54 -17.82 -2.07
N GLN A 55 19.42 -17.19 -2.41
CA GLN A 55 18.77 -17.29 -3.71
C GLN A 55 18.95 -16.00 -4.50
N ASN A 56 19.24 -16.15 -5.78
CA ASN A 56 19.43 -15.01 -6.68
C ASN A 56 18.11 -14.52 -7.28
N ALA A 57 17.04 -15.31 -7.17
CA ALA A 57 15.74 -14.92 -7.69
C ALA A 57 14.91 -14.29 -6.57
N PRO A 58 14.49 -13.03 -6.72
CA PRO A 58 13.58 -12.42 -5.75
C PRO A 58 12.24 -13.12 -5.81
N GLY A 59 11.59 -13.29 -4.66
CA GLY A 59 10.20 -13.67 -4.61
C GLY A 59 9.32 -12.55 -5.16
N LYS A 60 8.01 -12.74 -5.10
CA LYS A 60 7.09 -11.68 -5.54
C LYS A 60 7.23 -10.47 -4.63
N ALA A 61 7.65 -9.36 -5.20
CA ALA A 61 7.72 -8.11 -4.48
C ALA A 61 6.32 -7.57 -4.20
N SER A 62 6.16 -6.93 -3.06
CA SER A 62 4.91 -6.28 -2.68
C SER A 62 5.20 -4.96 -1.99
N ALA A 63 4.20 -4.10 -1.92
CA ALA A 63 4.31 -2.83 -1.22
C ALA A 63 3.10 -2.63 -0.32
N THR A 64 3.33 -1.96 0.80
CA THR A 64 2.25 -1.54 1.71
C THR A 64 2.23 -0.02 1.75
N VAL A 65 1.09 0.56 1.39
CA VAL A 65 0.88 2.00 1.37
C VAL A 65 -0.02 2.37 2.54
N VAL A 66 0.50 3.17 3.46
CA VAL A 66 -0.26 3.66 4.60
C VAL A 66 -0.82 5.02 4.26
N LEU A 67 -2.12 5.16 4.39
CA LEU A 67 -2.85 6.38 4.08
C LEU A 67 -3.17 7.16 5.35
N ALA A 68 -3.19 8.45 5.22
CA ALA A 68 -3.53 9.35 6.32
C ALA A 68 -4.83 10.12 6.06
#